data_28d2f4d696b8b6c4c536ff05663f51cb
#
_entry.id   28d2f4d696b8b6c4c536ff05663f51cb
#
_cell.length_a   1.000
_cell.length_b   1.000
_cell.length_c   1.000
_cell.angle_alpha   90.00
_cell.angle_beta   90.00
_cell.angle_gamma   90.00
#
_symmetry.space_group_name_H-M   'P 1'
#
loop_
_entity.id
_entity.type
_entity.pdbx_description
1 polymer ?
#
loop_
_entity_poly.entity_id
_entity_poly.type
_entity_poly.pdbx_seq_one_letter_code
_entity_poly.pdbx_strand_id
1 'polypeptide(L)'
;MEATRIIAVRHGETAWNVDSRIQGQMDVELNDTGRWQARRVGSALAGEPVTAVYSSDLGRAHETARCISERLGVPVIPHEGLRERRFGLFEGRTFDEIRETWPEEAHNWRQRLPEWQPPEGGESLIELRERVGRTVHELASRHPGEQIVVVCHGGVLDTLYRIATGQEVNSPRTWQLPNGAINRLLWTPQGFTLVGWSDTQHLDDDAPADENTSF
;
A
#
# COMPACT_ATOMS: atom_id res chain seq x y z
N MET A 1 9.73 -12.90 -23.59
CA MET A 1 9.64 -13.19 -22.13
C MET A 1 8.22 -12.92 -21.73
N GLU A 2 7.63 -13.80 -20.96
CA GLU A 2 6.25 -13.65 -20.49
C GLU A 2 6.20 -12.64 -19.35
N ALA A 3 5.18 -11.77 -19.36
CA ALA A 3 4.98 -10.75 -18.33
C ALA A 3 4.45 -11.39 -17.03
N THR A 4 4.91 -10.91 -15.88
CA THR A 4 4.30 -11.21 -14.59
C THR A 4 3.13 -10.28 -14.33
N ARG A 5 1.96 -10.83 -14.02
CA ARG A 5 0.78 -10.06 -13.60
C ARG A 5 0.86 -9.80 -12.10
N ILE A 6 0.71 -8.54 -11.70
CA ILE A 6 0.77 -8.13 -10.30
C ILE A 6 -0.59 -7.55 -9.89
N ILE A 7 -1.18 -8.12 -8.86
CA ILE A 7 -2.32 -7.57 -8.15
C ILE A 7 -1.78 -6.89 -6.89
N ALA A 8 -1.71 -5.56 -6.88
CA ALA A 8 -1.24 -4.78 -5.75
C ALA A 8 -2.43 -4.28 -4.92
N VAL A 9 -2.46 -4.63 -3.63
CA VAL A 9 -3.58 -4.36 -2.73
C VAL A 9 -3.13 -3.45 -1.60
N ARG A 10 -3.88 -2.38 -1.33
CA ARG A 10 -3.72 -1.61 -0.10
C ARG A 10 -4.36 -2.36 1.06
N HIS A 11 -3.68 -2.41 2.21
CA HIS A 11 -4.26 -2.96 3.44
C HIS A 11 -5.61 -2.34 3.78
N GLY A 12 -6.44 -3.06 4.52
CA GLY A 12 -7.71 -2.59 5.04
C GLY A 12 -7.57 -1.37 5.97
N GLU A 13 -8.67 -0.70 6.27
CA GLU A 13 -8.71 0.49 7.11
C GLU A 13 -8.24 0.22 8.54
N THR A 14 -7.58 1.22 9.14
CA THR A 14 -7.21 1.27 10.56
C THR A 14 -7.87 2.49 11.21
N ALA A 15 -7.94 2.54 12.54
CA ALA A 15 -8.40 3.74 13.25
C ALA A 15 -7.57 4.98 12.87
N TRP A 16 -6.27 4.82 12.62
CA TRP A 16 -5.40 5.93 12.20
C TRP A 16 -5.64 6.42 10.77
N ASN A 17 -6.23 5.59 9.89
CA ASN A 17 -6.72 6.08 8.60
C ASN A 17 -7.91 7.02 8.78
N VAL A 18 -8.85 6.67 9.68
CA VAL A 18 -10.02 7.51 10.02
C VAL A 18 -9.56 8.83 10.64
N ASP A 19 -8.65 8.77 11.61
CA ASP A 19 -8.12 9.95 12.31
C ASP A 19 -7.11 10.77 11.47
N SER A 20 -6.79 10.36 10.24
CA SER A 20 -5.77 10.98 9.39
C SER A 20 -4.39 11.06 10.08
N ARG A 21 -4.06 10.08 10.91
CA ARG A 21 -2.74 9.93 11.56
C ARG A 21 -1.79 9.17 10.67
N ILE A 22 -0.56 9.63 10.62
CA ILE A 22 0.53 8.99 9.87
C ILE A 22 0.93 7.71 10.58
N GLN A 23 0.83 6.59 9.90
CA GLN A 23 1.15 5.28 10.46
C GLN A 23 2.63 4.93 10.29
N GLY A 24 3.18 5.20 9.10
CA GLY A 24 4.53 4.79 8.77
C GLY A 24 4.75 3.31 9.02
N GLN A 25 5.79 2.98 9.77
CA GLN A 25 6.11 1.60 10.15
C GLN A 25 5.62 1.22 11.56
N MET A 26 4.86 2.07 12.24
CA MET A 26 4.17 1.67 13.46
C MET A 26 3.11 0.60 13.16
N ASP A 27 3.03 -0.38 14.05
CA ASP A 27 2.13 -1.52 13.86
C ASP A 27 0.75 -1.21 14.46
N VAL A 28 -0.12 -0.65 13.61
CA VAL A 28 -1.51 -0.32 13.91
C VAL A 28 -2.40 -1.39 13.31
N GLU A 29 -3.30 -1.96 14.10
CA GLU A 29 -4.21 -3.03 13.67
C GLU A 29 -5.32 -2.52 12.75
N LEU A 30 -5.91 -3.41 11.97
CA LEU A 30 -7.14 -3.15 11.23
C LEU A 30 -8.28 -2.85 12.22
N ASN A 31 -9.15 -1.89 11.86
CA ASN A 31 -10.46 -1.75 12.51
C ASN A 31 -11.48 -2.73 11.90
N ASP A 32 -12.73 -2.70 12.35
CA ASP A 32 -13.75 -3.64 11.87
C ASP A 32 -14.07 -3.44 10.39
N THR A 33 -14.10 -2.18 9.93
CA THR A 33 -14.21 -1.85 8.50
C THR A 33 -13.04 -2.44 7.70
N GLY A 34 -11.81 -2.28 8.19
CA GLY A 34 -10.61 -2.84 7.54
C GLY A 34 -10.63 -4.36 7.45
N ARG A 35 -11.10 -5.05 8.49
CA ARG A 35 -11.27 -6.50 8.48
C ARG A 35 -12.36 -6.95 7.50
N TRP A 36 -13.46 -6.19 7.42
CA TRP A 36 -14.48 -6.41 6.40
C TRP A 36 -13.91 -6.21 4.99
N GLN A 37 -13.20 -5.09 4.73
CA GLN A 37 -12.53 -4.84 3.46
C GLN A 37 -11.57 -5.97 3.07
N ALA A 38 -10.75 -6.45 4.01
CA ALA A 38 -9.82 -7.56 3.78
C ALA A 38 -10.54 -8.85 3.33
N ARG A 39 -11.68 -9.18 3.97
CA ARG A 39 -12.51 -10.33 3.55
C ARG A 39 -13.12 -10.14 2.16
N ARG A 40 -13.56 -8.90 1.83
CA ARG A 40 -14.12 -8.58 0.50
C ARG A 40 -13.07 -8.70 -0.59
N VAL A 41 -11.84 -8.21 -0.35
CA VAL A 41 -10.70 -8.40 -1.27
C VAL A 41 -10.43 -9.89 -1.50
N GLY A 42 -10.36 -10.68 -0.42
CA GLY A 42 -10.17 -12.13 -0.53
C GLY A 42 -11.25 -12.79 -1.38
N SER A 43 -12.51 -12.39 -1.21
CA SER A 43 -13.63 -12.92 -2.01
C SER A 43 -13.58 -12.48 -3.48
N ALA A 44 -13.18 -11.23 -3.73
CA ALA A 44 -13.05 -10.71 -5.10
C ALA A 44 -11.93 -11.38 -5.90
N LEU A 45 -10.89 -11.84 -5.22
CA LEU A 45 -9.76 -12.54 -5.84
C LEU A 45 -9.95 -14.08 -5.86
N ALA A 46 -11.03 -14.61 -5.29
CA ALA A 46 -11.29 -16.03 -5.31
C ALA A 46 -11.41 -16.54 -6.75
N GLY A 47 -10.64 -17.57 -7.09
CA GLY A 47 -10.60 -18.13 -8.45
C GLY A 47 -9.59 -17.47 -9.40
N GLU A 48 -8.93 -16.38 -9.00
CA GLU A 48 -7.79 -15.84 -9.75
C GLU A 48 -6.60 -16.83 -9.71
N PRO A 49 -5.91 -17.05 -10.85
CA PRO A 49 -4.80 -18.01 -10.92
C PRO A 49 -3.51 -17.42 -10.30
N VAL A 50 -3.54 -17.18 -8.98
CA VAL A 50 -2.42 -16.61 -8.22
C VAL A 50 -1.48 -17.71 -7.74
N THR A 51 -0.18 -17.53 -7.98
CA THR A 51 0.86 -18.50 -7.61
C THR A 51 1.61 -18.10 -6.32
N ALA A 52 1.62 -16.81 -5.96
CA ALA A 52 2.25 -16.32 -4.74
C ALA A 52 1.51 -15.10 -4.15
N VAL A 53 1.46 -15.03 -2.82
CA VAL A 53 0.93 -13.89 -2.07
C VAL A 53 2.04 -13.31 -1.21
N TYR A 54 2.59 -12.17 -1.62
CA TYR A 54 3.56 -11.40 -0.85
C TYR A 54 2.87 -10.31 -0.04
N SER A 55 3.37 -10.04 1.14
CA SER A 55 2.83 -8.99 2.01
C SER A 55 3.93 -8.24 2.74
N SER A 56 3.70 -6.93 2.96
CA SER A 56 4.39 -6.27 4.06
C SER A 56 4.19 -7.09 5.35
N ASP A 57 5.22 -7.16 6.17
CA ASP A 57 5.19 -7.84 7.48
C ASP A 57 4.52 -7.00 8.57
N LEU A 58 4.11 -5.75 8.29
CA LEU A 58 3.29 -4.95 9.21
C LEU A 58 1.89 -5.56 9.35
N GLY A 59 1.39 -5.67 10.60
CA GLY A 59 0.20 -6.42 10.97
C GLY A 59 -1.02 -6.14 10.10
N ARG A 60 -1.34 -4.87 9.82
CA ARG A 60 -2.47 -4.47 8.97
C ARG A 60 -2.42 -5.02 7.54
N ALA A 61 -1.23 -5.05 6.94
CA ALA A 61 -1.06 -5.60 5.60
C ALA A 61 -1.05 -7.14 5.64
N HIS A 62 -0.37 -7.72 6.62
CA HIS A 62 -0.31 -9.16 6.80
C HIS A 62 -1.69 -9.77 7.10
N GLU A 63 -2.52 -9.13 7.94
CA GLU A 63 -3.90 -9.57 8.23
C GLU A 63 -4.76 -9.49 6.96
N THR A 64 -4.63 -8.42 6.16
CA THR A 64 -5.30 -8.32 4.86
C THR A 64 -4.87 -9.45 3.90
N ALA A 65 -3.57 -9.73 3.83
CA ALA A 65 -3.03 -10.80 3.00
C ALA A 65 -3.51 -12.19 3.43
N ARG A 66 -3.69 -12.42 4.73
CA ARG A 66 -4.24 -13.68 5.24
C ARG A 66 -5.65 -13.96 4.72
N CYS A 67 -6.53 -12.95 4.69
CA CYS A 67 -7.86 -13.10 4.12
C CYS A 67 -7.83 -13.49 2.64
N ILE A 68 -6.86 -12.96 1.87
CA ILE A 68 -6.64 -13.33 0.47
C ILE A 68 -6.11 -14.76 0.37
N SER A 69 -5.09 -15.08 1.16
CA SER A 69 -4.45 -16.40 1.23
C SER A 69 -5.44 -17.52 1.53
N GLU A 70 -6.34 -17.31 2.48
CA GLU A 70 -7.39 -18.26 2.87
C GLU A 70 -8.34 -18.60 1.70
N ARG A 71 -8.62 -17.62 0.83
CA ARG A 71 -9.49 -17.80 -0.35
C ARG A 71 -8.78 -18.46 -1.53
N LEU A 72 -7.50 -18.21 -1.68
CA LEU A 72 -6.69 -18.70 -2.79
C LEU A 72 -6.02 -20.05 -2.48
N GLY A 73 -5.87 -20.41 -1.21
CA GLY A 73 -5.10 -21.60 -0.79
C GLY A 73 -3.58 -21.42 -1.00
N VAL A 74 -3.09 -20.19 -1.11
CA VAL A 74 -1.68 -19.85 -1.34
C VAL A 74 -1.11 -19.17 -0.09
N PRO A 75 -0.01 -19.66 0.52
CA PRO A 75 0.52 -19.09 1.76
C PRO A 75 1.04 -17.65 1.57
N VAL A 76 0.95 -16.85 2.65
CA VAL A 76 1.51 -15.50 2.68
C VAL A 76 3.01 -15.57 2.89
N ILE A 77 3.76 -14.83 2.07
CA ILE A 77 5.21 -14.65 2.18
C ILE A 77 5.47 -13.21 2.63
N PRO A 78 5.86 -12.97 3.89
CA PRO A 78 6.16 -11.64 4.39
C PRO A 78 7.45 -11.09 3.78
N HIS A 79 7.48 -9.79 3.52
CA HIS A 79 8.64 -9.11 2.94
C HIS A 79 8.78 -7.67 3.45
N GLU A 80 9.86 -7.37 4.16
CA GLU A 80 10.13 -6.04 4.74
C GLU A 80 10.23 -4.92 3.69
N GLY A 81 10.69 -5.23 2.49
CA GLY A 81 10.76 -4.29 1.37
C GLY A 81 9.41 -3.74 0.92
N LEU A 82 8.28 -4.33 1.38
CA LEU A 82 6.92 -3.87 1.13
C LEU A 82 6.35 -3.00 2.26
N ARG A 83 7.10 -2.73 3.33
CA ARG A 83 6.68 -1.83 4.41
C ARG A 83 6.35 -0.44 3.89
N GLU A 84 5.49 0.26 4.61
CA GLU A 84 5.19 1.68 4.35
C GLU A 84 6.46 2.54 4.47
N ARG A 85 6.42 3.75 3.91
CA ARG A 85 7.44 4.76 4.12
C ARG A 85 7.65 5.00 5.61
N ARG A 86 8.91 5.06 6.05
CA ARG A 86 9.22 5.52 7.40
C ARG A 86 9.04 7.03 7.49
N PHE A 87 8.23 7.47 8.45
CA PHE A 87 7.99 8.88 8.67
C PHE A 87 8.69 9.41 9.93
N GLY A 88 9.48 8.57 10.62
CA GLY A 88 10.28 8.96 11.76
C GLY A 88 9.45 9.68 12.83
N LEU A 89 9.85 10.90 13.20
CA LEU A 89 9.19 11.73 14.21
C LEU A 89 7.68 11.96 13.95
N PHE A 90 7.22 11.83 12.70
CA PHE A 90 5.84 12.13 12.33
C PHE A 90 4.88 10.94 12.53
N GLU A 91 5.39 9.76 12.81
CA GLU A 91 4.55 8.59 13.05
C GLU A 91 3.67 8.80 14.29
N GLY A 92 2.38 8.49 14.17
CA GLY A 92 1.36 8.72 15.21
C GLY A 92 0.77 10.13 15.24
N ARG A 93 1.21 11.04 14.39
CA ARG A 93 0.75 12.44 14.35
C ARG A 93 -0.16 12.71 13.16
N THR A 94 -1.05 13.69 13.29
CA THR A 94 -1.76 14.27 12.15
C THR A 94 -0.88 15.31 11.45
N PHE A 95 -1.23 15.65 10.20
CA PHE A 95 -0.51 16.72 9.50
C PHE A 95 -0.64 18.07 10.20
N ASP A 96 -1.80 18.34 10.83
CA ASP A 96 -2.02 19.59 11.56
C ASP A 96 -1.14 19.69 12.81
N GLU A 97 -1.02 18.60 13.60
CA GLU A 97 -0.09 18.52 14.72
C GLU A 97 1.37 18.77 14.29
N ILE A 98 1.78 18.23 13.14
CA ILE A 98 3.12 18.44 12.58
C ILE A 98 3.31 19.90 12.15
N ARG A 99 2.32 20.47 11.47
CA ARG A 99 2.37 21.87 11.00
C ARG A 99 2.48 22.86 12.16
N GLU A 100 1.79 22.60 13.27
CA GLU A 100 1.82 23.42 14.45
C GLU A 100 3.15 23.31 15.20
N THR A 101 3.70 22.10 15.29
CA THR A 101 4.90 21.82 16.09
C THR A 101 6.21 22.04 15.30
N TRP A 102 6.22 21.66 14.02
CA TRP A 102 7.39 21.73 13.12
C TRP A 102 7.01 22.36 11.76
N PRO A 103 6.74 23.65 11.69
CA PRO A 103 6.23 24.28 10.47
C PRO A 103 7.18 24.19 9.27
N GLU A 104 8.50 24.25 9.50
CA GLU A 104 9.50 24.11 8.43
C GLU A 104 9.48 22.69 7.85
N GLU A 105 9.40 21.67 8.68
CA GLU A 105 9.35 20.27 8.24
C GLU A 105 8.03 19.95 7.54
N ALA A 106 6.91 20.52 8.01
CA ALA A 106 5.62 20.44 7.33
C ALA A 106 5.66 21.09 5.94
N HIS A 107 6.37 22.21 5.80
CA HIS A 107 6.61 22.88 4.53
C HIS A 107 7.42 21.99 3.58
N ASN A 108 8.56 21.45 4.02
CA ASN A 108 9.42 20.57 3.24
C ASN A 108 8.67 19.32 2.74
N TRP A 109 7.85 18.73 3.61
CA TRP A 109 7.01 17.61 3.23
C TRP A 109 6.00 17.95 2.12
N ARG A 110 5.31 19.10 2.25
CA ARG A 110 4.36 19.58 1.22
C ARG A 110 5.02 19.86 -0.11
N GLN A 111 6.27 20.37 -0.11
CA GLN A 111 7.04 20.58 -1.33
C GLN A 111 7.44 19.26 -2.02
N ARG A 112 7.26 18.11 -1.35
CA ARG A 112 7.67 16.81 -1.87
C ARG A 112 9.12 16.80 -2.36
N LEU A 113 10.01 17.41 -1.59
CA LEU A 113 11.43 17.43 -1.92
C LEU A 113 11.96 15.99 -2.01
N PRO A 114 12.56 15.57 -3.14
CA PRO A 114 12.88 14.16 -3.37
C PRO A 114 13.83 13.54 -2.35
N GLU A 115 14.83 14.29 -1.91
CA GLU A 115 15.88 13.84 -0.99
C GLU A 115 15.57 14.15 0.48
N TRP A 116 14.52 14.95 0.74
CA TRP A 116 14.16 15.30 2.11
C TRP A 116 13.67 14.09 2.90
N GLN A 117 14.21 13.93 4.09
CA GLN A 117 13.85 12.86 5.03
C GLN A 117 13.09 13.47 6.22
N PRO A 118 11.96 12.87 6.63
CA PRO A 118 11.37 13.18 7.92
C PRO A 118 12.40 13.01 9.05
N PRO A 119 12.43 13.91 10.06
CA PRO A 119 13.37 13.79 11.17
C PRO A 119 13.31 12.42 11.89
N GLU A 120 14.37 12.06 12.60
CA GLU A 120 14.49 10.82 13.36
C GLU A 120 14.39 9.53 12.52
N GLY A 121 15.12 9.50 11.42
CA GLY A 121 15.29 8.30 10.60
C GLY A 121 14.16 8.02 9.63
N GLY A 122 13.43 9.06 9.22
CA GLY A 122 12.48 8.96 8.13
C GLY A 122 13.14 8.60 6.80
N GLU A 123 12.35 8.12 5.86
CA GLU A 123 12.77 7.71 4.51
C GLU A 123 12.43 8.82 3.51
N SER A 124 13.36 9.21 2.64
CA SER A 124 13.11 10.16 1.55
C SER A 124 12.22 9.52 0.46
N LEU A 125 11.72 10.34 -0.46
CA LEU A 125 10.94 9.83 -1.61
C LEU A 125 11.80 9.04 -2.59
N ILE A 126 13.09 9.40 -2.72
CA ILE A 126 14.04 8.66 -3.57
C ILE A 126 14.33 7.29 -2.96
N GLU A 127 14.68 7.22 -1.68
CA GLU A 127 14.91 5.95 -0.98
C GLU A 127 13.71 5.01 -1.05
N LEU A 128 12.49 5.55 -0.83
CA LEU A 128 11.25 4.80 -0.97
C LEU A 128 11.11 4.24 -2.40
N ARG A 129 11.34 5.08 -3.43
CA ARG A 129 11.26 4.67 -4.84
C ARG A 129 12.24 3.56 -5.18
N GLU A 130 13.47 3.67 -4.72
CA GLU A 130 14.51 2.66 -4.95
C GLU A 130 14.19 1.34 -4.24
N ARG A 131 13.76 1.40 -2.99
CA ARG A 131 13.38 0.22 -2.21
C ARG A 131 12.20 -0.51 -2.84
N VAL A 132 11.12 0.20 -3.11
CA VAL A 132 9.90 -0.38 -3.70
C VAL A 132 10.17 -0.93 -5.09
N GLY A 133 10.84 -0.15 -5.95
CA GLY A 133 11.15 -0.56 -7.32
C GLY A 133 11.99 -1.83 -7.35
N ARG A 134 13.07 -1.89 -6.57
CA ARG A 134 13.93 -3.07 -6.44
C ARG A 134 13.16 -4.27 -5.87
N THR A 135 12.40 -4.08 -4.80
CA THR A 135 11.66 -5.16 -4.16
C THR A 135 10.64 -5.78 -5.11
N VAL A 136 9.78 -4.96 -5.73
CA VAL A 136 8.72 -5.51 -6.59
C VAL A 136 9.30 -6.08 -7.89
N HIS A 137 10.37 -5.49 -8.42
CA HIS A 137 11.13 -6.08 -9.55
C HIS A 137 11.66 -7.47 -9.19
N GLU A 138 12.30 -7.61 -8.03
CA GLU A 138 12.85 -8.90 -7.57
C GLU A 138 11.74 -9.95 -7.40
N LEU A 139 10.63 -9.59 -6.73
CA LEU A 139 9.51 -10.50 -6.54
C LEU A 139 8.89 -10.92 -7.88
N ALA A 140 8.61 -9.98 -8.76
CA ALA A 140 7.99 -10.25 -10.06
C ALA A 140 8.88 -11.10 -10.98
N SER A 141 10.19 -10.89 -10.93
CA SER A 141 11.16 -11.64 -11.76
C SER A 141 11.20 -13.15 -11.49
N ARG A 142 10.67 -13.57 -10.35
CA ARG A 142 10.58 -15.00 -9.96
C ARG A 142 9.36 -15.72 -10.57
N HIS A 143 8.43 -14.97 -11.18
CA HIS A 143 7.13 -15.45 -11.62
C HIS A 143 6.80 -15.14 -13.09
N PRO A 144 7.71 -15.43 -14.06
CA PRO A 144 7.46 -15.13 -15.46
C PRO A 144 6.24 -15.90 -15.99
N GLY A 145 5.26 -15.17 -16.57
CA GLY A 145 3.99 -15.73 -17.06
C GLY A 145 2.93 -15.99 -16.00
N GLU A 146 3.28 -15.83 -14.73
CA GLU A 146 2.40 -16.08 -13.59
C GLU A 146 1.69 -14.81 -13.11
N GLN A 147 0.85 -14.98 -12.08
CA GLN A 147 0.17 -13.89 -11.40
C GLN A 147 0.47 -13.95 -9.90
N ILE A 148 0.88 -12.82 -9.34
CA ILE A 148 1.18 -12.66 -7.92
C ILE A 148 0.29 -11.58 -7.28
N VAL A 149 0.04 -11.71 -5.97
CA VAL A 149 -0.55 -10.66 -5.15
C VAL A 149 0.55 -10.01 -4.30
N VAL A 150 0.49 -8.69 -4.18
CA VAL A 150 1.37 -7.89 -3.33
C VAL A 150 0.51 -7.01 -2.42
N VAL A 151 0.47 -7.31 -1.12
CA VAL A 151 -0.29 -6.52 -0.14
C VAL A 151 0.65 -5.54 0.56
N CYS A 152 0.32 -4.25 0.46
CA CYS A 152 1.20 -3.17 0.90
C CYS A 152 0.42 -1.92 1.36
N HIS A 153 1.00 -0.74 1.22
CA HIS A 153 0.57 0.52 1.83
C HIS A 153 0.43 1.64 0.81
N GLY A 154 -0.14 2.76 1.26
CA GLY A 154 -0.40 3.92 0.40
C GLY A 154 0.86 4.49 -0.27
N GLY A 155 1.96 4.67 0.48
CA GLY A 155 3.22 5.18 -0.08
C GLY A 155 3.88 4.21 -1.07
N VAL A 156 3.78 2.91 -0.82
CA VAL A 156 4.27 1.87 -1.74
C VAL A 156 3.48 1.90 -3.05
N LEU A 157 2.16 1.96 -2.98
CA LEU A 157 1.29 2.05 -4.17
C LEU A 157 1.50 3.36 -4.93
N ASP A 158 1.60 4.52 -4.24
CA ASP A 158 1.94 5.80 -4.88
C ASP A 158 3.25 5.68 -5.69
N THR A 159 4.22 5.00 -5.12
CA THR A 159 5.52 4.76 -5.77
C THR A 159 5.39 3.84 -6.98
N LEU A 160 4.65 2.73 -6.88
CA LEU A 160 4.41 1.80 -7.99
C LEU A 160 3.66 2.48 -9.14
N TYR A 161 2.65 3.30 -8.83
CA TYR A 161 1.94 4.08 -9.83
C TYR A 161 2.89 4.99 -10.61
N ARG A 162 3.75 5.74 -9.89
CA ARG A 162 4.73 6.64 -10.51
C ARG A 162 5.74 5.91 -11.37
N ILE A 163 6.24 4.77 -10.92
CA ILE A 163 7.17 3.94 -11.71
C ILE A 163 6.49 3.46 -12.99
N ALA A 164 5.26 2.94 -12.89
CA ALA A 164 4.54 2.37 -14.03
C ALA A 164 4.08 3.43 -15.05
N THR A 165 3.92 4.69 -14.62
CA THR A 165 3.45 5.79 -15.48
C THR A 165 4.56 6.80 -15.83
N GLY A 166 5.81 6.55 -15.42
CA GLY A 166 6.96 7.43 -15.72
C GLY A 166 6.90 8.78 -15.00
N GLN A 167 6.19 8.89 -13.87
CA GLN A 167 6.06 10.15 -13.16
C GLN A 167 7.18 10.36 -12.15
N GLU A 168 7.59 11.61 -11.98
CA GLU A 168 8.56 12.02 -10.97
C GLU A 168 7.99 11.90 -9.56
N VAL A 169 8.86 11.68 -8.57
CA VAL A 169 8.46 11.49 -7.16
C VAL A 169 7.83 12.74 -6.55
N ASN A 170 8.19 13.93 -7.05
CA ASN A 170 7.71 15.23 -6.59
C ASN A 170 6.46 15.75 -7.33
N SER A 171 6.05 15.08 -8.42
CA SER A 171 4.83 15.47 -9.14
C SER A 171 3.60 15.41 -8.23
N PRO A 172 2.64 16.34 -8.36
CA PRO A 172 1.38 16.25 -7.63
C PRO A 172 0.65 14.93 -7.89
N ARG A 173 0.01 14.37 -6.84
CA ARG A 173 -0.79 13.16 -6.98
C ARG A 173 -2.20 13.50 -7.46
N THR A 174 -2.64 12.87 -8.53
CA THR A 174 -3.99 13.01 -9.11
C THR A 174 -4.82 11.72 -9.04
N TRP A 175 -4.26 10.63 -8.52
CA TRP A 175 -4.94 9.34 -8.33
C TRP A 175 -5.25 9.08 -6.86
N GLN A 176 -6.24 8.20 -6.65
CA GLN A 176 -6.66 7.79 -5.32
C GLN A 176 -5.97 6.50 -4.89
N LEU A 177 -5.95 6.28 -3.57
CA LEU A 177 -5.35 5.12 -2.92
C LEU A 177 -6.25 4.66 -1.76
N PRO A 178 -7.51 4.25 -2.00
CA PRO A 178 -8.41 3.82 -0.93
C PRO A 178 -7.95 2.51 -0.30
N ASN A 179 -8.29 2.31 0.98
CA ASN A 179 -8.03 1.04 1.67
C ASN A 179 -8.80 -0.10 1.02
N GLY A 180 -8.19 -1.27 0.94
CA GLY A 180 -8.77 -2.44 0.27
C GLY A 180 -8.84 -2.33 -1.26
N ALA A 181 -8.34 -1.27 -1.90
CA ALA A 181 -8.35 -1.15 -3.35
C ALA A 181 -7.45 -2.19 -4.02
N ILE A 182 -7.92 -2.71 -5.15
CA ILE A 182 -7.20 -3.63 -6.03
C ILE A 182 -6.61 -2.84 -7.20
N ASN A 183 -5.32 -2.99 -7.43
CA ASN A 183 -4.57 -2.35 -8.50
C ASN A 183 -3.89 -3.42 -9.34
N ARG A 184 -3.84 -3.27 -10.65
CA ARG A 184 -3.29 -4.27 -11.57
C ARG A 184 -2.17 -3.67 -12.40
N LEU A 185 -1.03 -4.36 -12.39
CA LEU A 185 0.15 -4.00 -13.17
C LEU A 185 0.66 -5.24 -13.92
N LEU A 186 1.40 -4.99 -14.99
CA LEU A 186 2.26 -5.97 -15.64
C LEU A 186 3.71 -5.59 -15.38
N TRP A 187 4.53 -6.59 -15.15
CA TRP A 187 5.97 -6.44 -15.05
C TRP A 187 6.65 -7.26 -16.15
N THR A 188 7.65 -6.64 -16.76
CA THR A 188 8.64 -7.30 -17.63
C THR A 188 10.03 -6.79 -17.27
N PRO A 189 11.14 -7.39 -17.74
CA PRO A 189 12.48 -6.85 -17.55
C PRO A 189 12.68 -5.41 -18.06
N GLN A 190 11.80 -4.92 -18.94
CA GLN A 190 11.82 -3.55 -19.46
C GLN A 190 11.12 -2.55 -18.53
N GLY A 191 10.33 -3.03 -17.53
CA GLY A 191 9.67 -2.17 -16.57
C GLY A 191 8.24 -2.60 -16.23
N PHE A 192 7.51 -1.67 -15.64
CA PHE A 192 6.13 -1.85 -15.19
C PHE A 192 5.16 -1.15 -16.15
N THR A 193 3.99 -1.75 -16.34
CA THR A 193 2.88 -1.17 -17.10
C THR A 193 1.63 -1.15 -16.22
N LEU A 194 0.95 -0.02 -16.17
CA LEU A 194 -0.32 0.12 -15.46
C LEU A 194 -1.45 -0.50 -16.29
N VAL A 195 -2.25 -1.38 -15.68
CA VAL A 195 -3.42 -2.04 -16.30
C VAL A 195 -4.72 -1.53 -15.73
N GLY A 196 -4.82 -1.41 -14.41
CA GLY A 196 -6.00 -0.91 -13.72
C GLY A 196 -5.61 -0.34 -12.36
N TRP A 197 -6.37 0.65 -11.89
CA TRP A 197 -6.03 1.35 -10.65
C TRP A 197 -7.24 1.73 -9.83
N SER A 198 -7.09 1.59 -8.50
CA SER A 198 -8.10 2.05 -7.53
C SER A 198 -9.47 1.37 -7.69
N ASP A 199 -9.48 0.09 -8.05
CA ASP A 199 -10.72 -0.69 -8.14
C ASP A 199 -11.22 -1.01 -6.72
N THR A 200 -12.42 -0.55 -6.41
CA THR A 200 -13.13 -0.75 -5.14
C THR A 200 -14.52 -1.35 -5.33
N GLN A 201 -14.89 -1.82 -6.52
CA GLN A 201 -16.23 -2.37 -6.82
C GLN A 201 -16.65 -3.47 -5.86
N HIS A 202 -15.71 -4.28 -5.38
CA HIS A 202 -15.96 -5.32 -4.38
C HIS A 202 -16.33 -4.77 -2.99
N LEU A 203 -16.21 -3.47 -2.75
CA LEU A 203 -16.57 -2.79 -1.49
C LEU A 203 -17.92 -2.05 -1.58
N ASP A 204 -18.63 -2.09 -2.73
CA ASP A 204 -19.87 -1.33 -2.94
C ASP A 204 -21.10 -1.95 -2.23
N ASP A 205 -21.02 -3.21 -1.77
CA ASP A 205 -22.10 -3.87 -1.04
C ASP A 205 -21.90 -3.72 0.48
N ASP A 206 -22.87 -3.09 1.14
CA ASP A 206 -23.10 -3.02 2.59
C ASP A 206 -21.84 -3.04 3.49
N ALA A 207 -21.17 -1.90 3.60
CA ALA A 207 -20.22 -1.69 4.69
C ALA A 207 -20.97 -1.84 6.04
N PRO A 208 -20.39 -2.53 7.06
CA PRO A 208 -20.99 -2.60 8.37
C PRO A 208 -21.21 -1.17 8.88
N ALA A 209 -22.44 -0.89 9.36
CA ALA A 209 -22.71 0.35 10.07
C ALA A 209 -21.77 0.40 11.28
N ASP A 210 -21.00 1.48 11.42
CA ASP A 210 -20.21 1.71 12.63
C ASP A 210 -21.15 1.71 13.84
N GLU A 211 -21.08 0.69 14.68
CA GLU A 211 -21.88 0.59 15.91
C GLU A 211 -21.48 1.66 16.96
N ASN A 212 -20.51 2.52 16.66
CA ASN A 212 -20.00 3.56 17.55
C ASN A 212 -20.60 4.96 17.35
N THR A 213 -21.68 5.12 16.61
CA THR A 213 -22.47 6.36 16.61
C THR A 213 -23.69 6.23 17.51
N SER A 214 -23.48 5.97 18.79
CA SER A 214 -24.50 6.19 19.83
C SER A 214 -24.00 7.29 20.75
N PHE A 215 -24.67 8.41 20.70
CA PHE A 215 -24.61 9.69 21.42
C PHE A 215 -24.07 9.66 22.84
#